data_ceba7490b99951041f643dc69512d121
#
_entry.id   ceba7490b99951041f643dc69512d121
#
_cell.length_a   1.000
_cell.length_b   1.000
_cell.length_c   1.000
_cell.angle_alpha   90.00
_cell.angle_beta   90.00
_cell.angle_gamma   90.00
#
_symmetry.space_group_name_H-M   'P 1'
#
loop_
_entity.id
_entity.type
_entity.pdbx_description
1 polymer ?
#
loop_
_entity_poly.entity_id
_entity_poly.type
_entity_poly.pdbx_seq_one_letter_code
_entity_poly.pdbx_strand_id
1 'polypeptide(L)'
;MTLLTALIGLTTACANVPAARDTQSYDYFSAPTTRDPWSPKIAGWQVRELRPVPAVAAGPPARDLRTKYRRFRNQQRRASVDSQHVAAGVARWIQKQARAHYVPDGPIDHWATLEDTLRNNGDDCDGLELLVYHALRDLGFGDDQVFRAIVYRPSDGQHHMVTFWFDESNDPWVIDPTGAMTRGMPRMSEIGGWVPLKVFTEHAEWSVRPTLAFAAR
;
A
#
# COMPACT_ATOMS: atom_id res chain seq x y z
N MET A 1 42.48 61.18 -25.84
CA MET A 1 41.57 60.88 -24.69
C MET A 1 40.37 60.12 -25.23
N THR A 2 40.40 58.84 -25.07
CA THR A 2 39.34 57.93 -25.59
C THR A 2 38.61 57.37 -24.39
N LEU A 3 37.33 57.71 -24.23
CA LEU A 3 36.47 57.18 -23.18
C LEU A 3 36.01 55.77 -23.58
N LEU A 4 36.24 54.77 -22.71
CA LEU A 4 35.76 53.40 -22.81
C LEU A 4 34.49 53.29 -21.97
N THR A 5 33.34 53.11 -22.62
CA THR A 5 32.04 52.88 -21.94
C THR A 5 31.88 51.43 -21.73
N ALA A 6 31.87 50.95 -20.46
CA ALA A 6 31.58 49.56 -20.09
C ALA A 6 30.06 49.35 -19.98
N LEU A 7 29.51 48.46 -20.81
CA LEU A 7 28.12 47.96 -20.70
C LEU A 7 28.09 46.84 -19.67
N ILE A 8 27.40 47.04 -18.55
CA ILE A 8 27.09 46.01 -17.56
C ILE A 8 25.78 45.34 -18.00
N GLY A 9 25.90 44.13 -18.52
CA GLY A 9 24.73 43.29 -18.83
C GLY A 9 24.15 42.66 -17.54
N LEU A 10 22.93 43.06 -17.17
CA LEU A 10 22.17 42.37 -16.16
C LEU A 10 21.60 41.07 -16.75
N THR A 11 22.13 39.93 -16.35
CA THR A 11 21.50 38.60 -16.60
C THR A 11 20.46 38.35 -15.52
N THR A 12 19.17 38.50 -15.85
CA THR A 12 18.06 38.04 -15.03
C THR A 12 18.02 36.49 -15.06
N ALA A 13 18.50 35.87 -13.99
CA ALA A 13 18.31 34.47 -13.78
C ALA A 13 16.81 34.21 -13.43
N CYS A 14 16.07 33.64 -14.39
CA CYS A 14 14.74 33.09 -14.10
C CYS A 14 14.93 31.92 -13.15
N ALA A 15 14.66 32.13 -11.86
CA ALA A 15 14.52 31.05 -10.91
C ALA A 15 13.29 30.22 -11.31
N ASN A 16 13.52 29.00 -11.80
CA ASN A 16 12.46 27.99 -11.93
C ASN A 16 11.97 27.67 -10.52
N VAL A 17 10.90 28.33 -10.08
CA VAL A 17 10.13 27.91 -8.92
C VAL A 17 9.46 26.60 -9.33
N PRO A 18 9.77 25.45 -8.68
CA PRO A 18 9.04 24.23 -8.98
C PRO A 18 7.57 24.50 -8.66
N ALA A 19 6.69 24.22 -9.63
CA ALA A 19 5.25 24.28 -9.42
C ALA A 19 4.92 23.46 -8.17
N ALA A 20 4.26 24.08 -7.19
CA ALA A 20 3.77 23.38 -6.03
C ALA A 20 2.93 22.20 -6.54
N ARG A 21 3.35 20.97 -6.25
CA ARG A 21 2.51 19.79 -6.51
C ARG A 21 1.28 20.00 -5.67
N ASP A 22 0.10 20.05 -6.30
CA ASP A 22 -1.17 19.96 -5.60
C ASP A 22 -1.16 18.61 -4.88
N THR A 23 -0.70 18.61 -3.64
CA THR A 23 -0.72 17.41 -2.78
C THR A 23 -2.17 17.21 -2.37
N GLN A 24 -2.86 16.34 -3.09
CA GLN A 24 -4.22 15.96 -2.77
C GLN A 24 -4.20 15.29 -1.39
N SER A 25 -4.87 15.90 -0.41
CA SER A 25 -5.04 15.34 0.92
C SER A 25 -6.37 14.58 1.00
N TYR A 26 -6.43 13.58 1.88
CA TYR A 26 -7.56 12.68 2.01
C TYR A 26 -8.03 12.56 3.47
N ASP A 27 -9.34 12.43 3.65
CA ASP A 27 -9.94 11.84 4.84
C ASP A 27 -10.07 10.32 4.61
N TYR A 28 -9.25 9.55 5.30
CA TYR A 28 -9.18 8.11 5.13
C TYR A 28 -10.25 7.34 5.90
N PHE A 29 -10.94 7.98 6.84
CA PHE A 29 -11.81 7.30 7.80
C PHE A 29 -13.26 7.81 7.76
N SER A 30 -13.73 8.21 6.60
CA SER A 30 -15.14 8.55 6.38
C SER A 30 -16.03 7.30 6.44
N ALA A 31 -17.25 7.45 6.97
CA ALA A 31 -18.24 6.36 6.95
C ALA A 31 -18.52 5.89 5.52
N PRO A 32 -18.67 4.56 5.27
CA PRO A 32 -19.10 4.03 3.98
C PRO A 32 -20.47 4.56 3.58
N THR A 33 -20.71 4.68 2.29
CA THR A 33 -22.05 5.03 1.78
C THR A 33 -22.91 3.77 1.68
N THR A 34 -24.25 3.93 1.73
CA THR A 34 -25.21 2.81 1.66
C THR A 34 -25.18 2.02 0.33
N ARG A 35 -24.53 2.56 -0.71
CA ARG A 35 -24.39 1.93 -2.04
C ARG A 35 -22.92 1.75 -2.44
N ASP A 36 -22.05 1.58 -1.48
CA ASP A 36 -20.64 1.35 -1.73
C ASP A 36 -20.45 -0.03 -2.41
N PRO A 37 -19.88 -0.11 -3.61
CA PRO A 37 -19.76 -1.36 -4.33
C PRO A 37 -18.73 -2.33 -3.70
N TRP A 38 -17.83 -1.81 -2.84
CA TRP A 38 -16.77 -2.58 -2.19
C TRP A 38 -17.22 -3.21 -0.88
N SER A 39 -18.16 -2.61 -0.16
CA SER A 39 -18.62 -3.09 1.14
C SER A 39 -19.06 -4.56 1.13
N PRO A 40 -19.81 -5.07 0.13
CA PRO A 40 -20.15 -6.50 0.10
C PRO A 40 -18.93 -7.41 -0.09
N LYS A 41 -17.95 -7.01 -0.89
CA LYS A 41 -16.70 -7.78 -1.08
C LYS A 41 -15.86 -7.79 0.19
N ILE A 42 -15.70 -6.62 0.82
CA ILE A 42 -14.97 -6.48 2.10
C ILE A 42 -15.63 -7.36 3.17
N ALA A 43 -16.94 -7.25 3.37
CA ALA A 43 -17.67 -8.06 4.34
C ALA A 43 -17.52 -9.57 4.06
N GLY A 44 -17.61 -9.97 2.80
CA GLY A 44 -17.41 -11.36 2.38
C GLY A 44 -15.99 -11.87 2.68
N TRP A 45 -14.97 -11.05 2.47
CA TRP A 45 -13.58 -11.36 2.82
C TRP A 45 -13.42 -11.45 4.35
N GLN A 46 -13.90 -10.47 5.12
CA GLN A 46 -13.84 -10.44 6.59
C GLN A 46 -14.38 -11.72 7.21
N VAL A 47 -15.54 -12.19 6.74
CA VAL A 47 -16.15 -13.45 7.23
C VAL A 47 -15.26 -14.66 6.93
N ARG A 48 -14.57 -14.70 5.81
CA ARG A 48 -13.68 -15.82 5.45
C ARG A 48 -12.36 -15.75 6.20
N GLU A 49 -11.75 -14.56 6.30
CA GLU A 49 -10.46 -14.36 6.96
C GLU A 49 -10.52 -14.72 8.46
N LEU A 50 -11.62 -14.39 9.13
CA LEU A 50 -11.83 -14.69 10.55
C LEU A 50 -12.18 -16.15 10.86
N ARG A 51 -12.42 -17.00 9.84
CA ARG A 51 -12.73 -18.40 10.09
C ARG A 51 -11.51 -19.15 10.60
N PRO A 52 -11.67 -19.98 11.65
CA PRO A 52 -10.61 -20.86 12.09
C PRO A 52 -10.13 -21.74 10.93
N VAL A 53 -8.85 -21.69 10.63
CA VAL A 53 -8.26 -22.56 9.60
C VAL A 53 -7.94 -23.92 10.24
N PRO A 54 -8.42 -25.04 9.69
CA PRO A 54 -8.02 -26.36 10.16
C PRO A 54 -6.50 -26.52 10.08
N ALA A 55 -5.89 -27.17 11.07
CA ALA A 55 -4.46 -27.44 11.06
C ALA A 55 -4.11 -28.20 9.76
N VAL A 56 -3.45 -27.51 8.85
CA VAL A 56 -3.01 -28.13 7.59
C VAL A 56 -1.75 -28.93 7.87
N ALA A 57 -1.73 -30.19 7.42
CA ALA A 57 -0.55 -31.04 7.45
C ALA A 57 0.66 -30.33 6.83
N ALA A 58 1.86 -30.60 7.37
CA ALA A 58 3.09 -29.98 6.91
C ALA A 58 3.21 -30.06 5.39
N GLY A 59 3.18 -28.89 4.74
CA GLY A 59 3.23 -28.79 3.29
C GLY A 59 4.63 -29.03 2.70
N PRO A 60 4.74 -28.97 1.37
CA PRO A 60 5.94 -29.27 0.62
C PRO A 60 7.15 -28.36 0.92
N PRO A 61 8.32 -28.66 0.34
CA PRO A 61 9.63 -28.26 0.81
C PRO A 61 9.95 -26.76 0.74
N ALA A 62 11.05 -26.39 1.37
CA ALA A 62 11.66 -25.09 1.69
C ALA A 62 11.60 -23.93 0.63
N ARG A 63 10.95 -24.12 -0.51
CA ARG A 63 10.83 -23.11 -1.60
C ARG A 63 9.43 -22.52 -1.71
N ASP A 64 8.44 -23.00 -0.95
CA ASP A 64 7.11 -22.47 -0.97
C ASP A 64 7.00 -21.09 -0.29
N LEU A 65 5.99 -20.33 -0.67
CA LEU A 65 5.71 -19.00 -0.15
C LEU A 65 5.48 -19.02 1.36
N ARG A 66 4.76 -20.02 1.89
CA ARG A 66 4.50 -20.22 3.32
C ARG A 66 5.78 -20.32 4.14
N THR A 67 6.72 -21.13 3.68
CA THR A 67 8.01 -21.32 4.37
C THR A 67 8.85 -20.04 4.31
N LYS A 68 8.88 -19.36 3.16
CA LYS A 68 9.55 -18.08 2.99
C LYS A 68 8.94 -17.01 3.90
N TYR A 69 7.61 -16.92 3.97
CA TYR A 69 6.88 -15.99 4.80
C TYR A 69 7.18 -16.19 6.29
N ARG A 70 7.07 -17.41 6.80
CA ARG A 70 7.41 -17.73 8.20
C ARG A 70 8.87 -17.40 8.54
N ARG A 71 9.81 -17.76 7.65
CA ARG A 71 11.22 -17.45 7.85
C ARG A 71 11.46 -15.94 7.91
N PHE A 72 10.89 -15.20 6.98
CA PHE A 72 10.99 -13.75 6.92
C PHE A 72 10.48 -13.11 8.22
N ARG A 73 9.26 -13.41 8.67
CA ARG A 73 8.71 -12.88 9.92
C ARG A 73 9.61 -13.18 11.12
N ASN A 74 10.08 -14.39 11.24
CA ASN A 74 10.97 -14.80 12.34
C ASN A 74 12.32 -14.05 12.32
N GLN A 75 12.83 -13.70 11.15
CA GLN A 75 14.02 -12.87 11.02
C GLN A 75 13.75 -11.43 11.44
N GLN A 76 12.65 -10.84 10.99
CA GLN A 76 12.28 -9.47 11.32
C GLN A 76 12.03 -9.28 12.82
N ARG A 77 11.36 -10.21 13.50
CA ARG A 77 11.15 -10.15 14.96
C ARG A 77 12.44 -10.05 15.79
N ARG A 78 13.56 -10.45 15.21
CA ARG A 78 14.88 -10.46 15.89
C ARG A 78 15.73 -9.25 15.55
N ALA A 79 15.38 -8.49 14.53
CA ALA A 79 16.34 -7.63 13.84
C ALA A 79 16.21 -6.13 14.11
N SER A 80 15.07 -5.59 14.54
CA SER A 80 14.92 -4.12 14.55
C SER A 80 13.97 -3.58 15.60
N VAL A 81 14.30 -2.37 16.09
CA VAL A 81 13.52 -1.54 17.01
C VAL A 81 12.80 -0.41 16.25
N ASP A 82 13.19 -0.13 14.99
CA ASP A 82 12.64 0.95 14.18
C ASP A 82 11.54 0.44 13.23
N SER A 83 10.32 0.92 13.45
CA SER A 83 9.13 0.55 12.67
C SER A 83 9.27 0.87 11.19
N GLN A 84 9.85 2.01 10.82
CA GLN A 84 10.03 2.39 9.42
C GLN A 84 11.01 1.44 8.72
N HIS A 85 12.07 1.04 9.38
CA HIS A 85 13.01 0.06 8.84
C HIS A 85 12.37 -1.32 8.65
N VAL A 86 11.55 -1.75 9.60
CA VAL A 86 10.79 -3.02 9.53
C VAL A 86 9.81 -2.98 8.35
N ALA A 87 8.98 -1.94 8.26
CA ALA A 87 8.00 -1.78 7.18
C ALA A 87 8.66 -1.73 5.79
N ALA A 88 9.77 -0.99 5.65
CA ALA A 88 10.56 -0.97 4.42
C ALA A 88 11.17 -2.35 4.10
N GLY A 89 11.52 -3.13 5.12
CA GLY A 89 11.95 -4.53 4.97
C GLY A 89 10.84 -5.42 4.41
N VAL A 90 9.61 -5.26 4.92
CA VAL A 90 8.41 -5.97 4.43
C VAL A 90 8.14 -5.60 2.97
N ALA A 91 8.18 -4.30 2.62
CA ALA A 91 7.97 -3.82 1.25
C ALA A 91 8.97 -4.45 0.26
N ARG A 92 10.25 -4.41 0.58
CA ARG A 92 11.29 -5.04 -0.26
C ARG A 92 11.11 -6.55 -0.40
N TRP A 93 10.75 -7.21 0.69
CA TRP A 93 10.56 -8.66 0.70
C TRP A 93 9.39 -9.07 -0.20
N ILE A 94 8.21 -8.46 -0.04
CA ILE A 94 7.02 -8.84 -0.81
C ILE A 94 7.21 -8.56 -2.31
N GLN A 95 7.73 -7.41 -2.69
CA GLN A 95 7.99 -7.06 -4.08
C GLN A 95 8.98 -8.03 -4.76
N LYS A 96 9.87 -8.62 -3.97
CA LYS A 96 10.72 -9.72 -4.46
C LYS A 96 9.93 -11.02 -4.63
N GLN A 97 9.02 -11.34 -3.70
CA GLN A 97 8.21 -12.56 -3.80
C GLN A 97 7.20 -12.49 -4.94
N ALA A 98 6.60 -11.35 -5.19
CA ALA A 98 5.61 -11.15 -6.25
C ALA A 98 6.12 -11.62 -7.62
N ARG A 99 7.41 -11.47 -7.92
CA ARG A 99 8.00 -11.93 -9.19
C ARG A 99 7.84 -13.43 -9.46
N ALA A 100 7.69 -14.24 -8.42
CA ALA A 100 7.61 -15.69 -8.52
C ALA A 100 6.25 -16.25 -8.06
N HIS A 101 5.44 -15.42 -7.40
CA HIS A 101 4.22 -15.84 -6.74
C HIS A 101 2.99 -15.02 -7.16
N TYR A 102 3.13 -14.09 -8.11
CA TYR A 102 1.98 -13.41 -8.70
C TYR A 102 1.27 -14.36 -9.66
N VAL A 103 0.00 -14.60 -9.37
CA VAL A 103 -0.90 -15.42 -10.18
C VAL A 103 -2.13 -14.56 -10.47
N PRO A 104 -2.36 -14.13 -11.71
CA PRO A 104 -3.51 -13.31 -12.01
C PRO A 104 -4.80 -14.10 -11.84
N ASP A 105 -5.84 -13.44 -11.37
CA ASP A 105 -7.18 -13.99 -11.34
C ASP A 105 -7.67 -14.36 -12.74
N GLY A 106 -8.63 -15.30 -12.77
CA GLY A 106 -9.41 -15.60 -13.96
C GLY A 106 -10.43 -14.49 -14.26
N PRO A 107 -11.49 -14.84 -15.02
CA PRO A 107 -12.55 -13.87 -15.37
C PRO A 107 -13.41 -13.42 -14.17
N ILE A 108 -13.26 -14.07 -13.03
CA ILE A 108 -13.96 -13.74 -11.77
C ILE A 108 -12.91 -13.31 -10.76
N ASP A 109 -13.03 -12.08 -10.27
CA ASP A 109 -12.21 -11.50 -9.23
C ASP A 109 -12.47 -12.21 -7.89
N HIS A 110 -11.46 -12.92 -7.39
CA HIS A 110 -11.53 -13.76 -6.19
C HIS A 110 -10.62 -13.19 -5.09
N TRP A 111 -11.20 -12.61 -4.07
CA TRP A 111 -10.43 -12.15 -2.92
C TRP A 111 -10.05 -13.31 -2.01
N ALA A 112 -8.78 -13.63 -1.99
CA ALA A 112 -8.22 -14.70 -1.16
C ALA A 112 -8.22 -14.35 0.33
N THR A 113 -8.09 -15.38 1.17
CA THR A 113 -7.62 -15.26 2.55
C THR A 113 -6.09 -15.42 2.59
N LEU A 114 -5.47 -15.03 3.71
CA LEU A 114 -4.03 -15.28 3.90
C LEU A 114 -3.71 -16.78 3.75
N GLU A 115 -4.58 -17.63 4.29
CA GLU A 115 -4.39 -19.08 4.19
C GLU A 115 -4.53 -19.61 2.77
N ASP A 116 -5.45 -19.04 1.96
CA ASP A 116 -5.61 -19.42 0.55
C ASP A 116 -4.36 -19.02 -0.25
N THR A 117 -3.87 -17.78 -0.11
CA THR A 117 -2.64 -17.31 -0.75
C THR A 117 -1.43 -18.19 -0.42
N LEU A 118 -1.29 -18.56 0.87
CA LEU A 118 -0.18 -19.42 1.30
C LEU A 118 -0.32 -20.86 0.81
N ARG A 119 -1.54 -21.40 0.73
CA ARG A 119 -1.82 -22.75 0.24
C ARG A 119 -1.63 -22.87 -1.26
N ASN A 120 -2.06 -21.86 -2.00
CA ASN A 120 -1.95 -21.79 -3.46
C ASN A 120 -0.53 -21.40 -3.92
N ASN A 121 0.37 -21.08 -2.98
CA ASN A 121 1.74 -20.64 -3.25
C ASN A 121 1.83 -19.34 -4.05
N GLY A 122 0.83 -18.49 -3.98
CA GLY A 122 0.75 -17.21 -4.67
C GLY A 122 -0.70 -16.78 -4.89
N ASP A 123 -0.85 -15.58 -5.38
CA ASP A 123 -2.12 -14.94 -5.74
C ASP A 123 -1.85 -13.66 -6.54
N ASP A 124 -2.89 -12.93 -6.88
CA ASP A 124 -2.76 -11.60 -7.45
C ASP A 124 -2.50 -10.51 -6.39
N CYS A 125 -2.89 -9.28 -6.65
CA CYS A 125 -2.52 -8.16 -5.78
C CYS A 125 -3.17 -8.24 -4.40
N ASP A 126 -4.41 -8.71 -4.27
CA ASP A 126 -5.14 -8.74 -3.01
C ASP A 126 -4.66 -9.86 -2.08
N GLY A 127 -4.31 -11.03 -2.61
CA GLY A 127 -3.72 -12.11 -1.83
C GLY A 127 -2.27 -11.84 -1.45
N LEU A 128 -1.46 -11.27 -2.34
CA LEU A 128 -0.08 -10.88 -2.01
C LEU A 128 -0.03 -9.73 -0.99
N GLU A 129 -1.02 -8.83 -1.03
CA GLU A 129 -1.15 -7.73 -0.07
C GLU A 129 -1.39 -8.27 1.35
N LEU A 130 -2.19 -9.35 1.51
CA LEU A 130 -2.41 -9.99 2.82
C LEU A 130 -1.12 -10.41 3.51
N LEU A 131 -0.09 -10.83 2.75
CA LEU A 131 1.22 -11.15 3.33
C LEU A 131 1.88 -9.91 3.96
N VAL A 132 1.66 -8.72 3.40
CA VAL A 132 2.16 -7.46 3.94
C VAL A 132 1.39 -7.09 5.20
N TYR A 133 0.06 -7.03 5.07
CA TYR A 133 -0.86 -6.64 6.13
C TYR A 133 -0.62 -7.49 7.40
N HIS A 134 -0.67 -8.80 7.27
CA HIS A 134 -0.46 -9.70 8.41
C HIS A 134 1.00 -9.71 8.90
N ALA A 135 2.01 -9.49 8.03
CA ALA A 135 3.38 -9.39 8.49
C ALA A 135 3.59 -8.19 9.42
N LEU A 136 3.06 -7.02 9.06
CA LEU A 136 3.16 -5.82 9.89
C LEU A 136 2.45 -6.02 11.22
N ARG A 137 1.22 -6.58 11.21
CA ARG A 137 0.45 -6.90 12.40
C ARG A 137 1.20 -7.86 13.33
N ASP A 138 1.73 -8.94 12.80
CA ASP A 138 2.54 -9.94 13.51
C ASP A 138 3.86 -9.38 14.05
N LEU A 139 4.39 -8.32 13.46
CA LEU A 139 5.62 -7.63 13.88
C LEU A 139 5.36 -6.54 14.89
N GLY A 140 4.10 -6.33 15.32
CA GLY A 140 3.73 -5.47 16.44
C GLY A 140 3.23 -4.09 16.06
N PHE A 141 2.91 -3.85 14.79
CA PHE A 141 2.24 -2.62 14.38
C PHE A 141 0.79 -2.62 14.89
N GLY A 142 0.33 -1.47 15.37
CA GLY A 142 -0.99 -1.31 15.99
C GLY A 142 -2.15 -1.60 15.03
N ASP A 143 -3.29 -1.99 15.60
CA ASP A 143 -4.53 -2.28 14.87
C ASP A 143 -5.10 -1.03 14.20
N ASP A 144 -4.79 0.13 14.76
CA ASP A 144 -5.15 1.46 14.31
C ASP A 144 -4.11 2.11 13.37
N GLN A 145 -3.07 1.38 12.99
CA GLN A 145 -1.99 1.88 12.16
C GLN A 145 -1.90 1.20 10.79
N VAL A 146 -2.34 -0.06 10.68
CA VAL A 146 -2.16 -0.86 9.45
C VAL A 146 -3.51 -1.24 8.87
N PHE A 147 -3.71 -0.88 7.61
CA PHE A 147 -4.95 -1.10 6.88
C PHE A 147 -4.67 -1.69 5.51
N ARG A 148 -5.57 -2.56 5.05
CA ARG A 148 -5.71 -2.89 3.65
C ARG A 148 -6.35 -1.72 2.92
N ALA A 149 -5.93 -1.43 1.70
CA ALA A 149 -6.45 -0.29 0.95
C ALA A 149 -6.73 -0.64 -0.51
N ILE A 150 -7.88 -0.20 -1.00
CA ILE A 150 -8.21 -0.21 -2.42
C ILE A 150 -7.84 1.15 -2.98
N VAL A 151 -7.00 1.14 -4.01
CA VAL A 151 -6.64 2.33 -4.78
C VAL A 151 -7.11 2.19 -6.22
N TYR A 152 -7.34 3.32 -6.88
CA TYR A 152 -7.90 3.41 -8.22
C TYR A 152 -7.05 4.32 -9.10
N ARG A 153 -6.82 3.91 -10.34
CA ARG A 153 -6.15 4.74 -11.35
C ARG A 153 -7.16 5.23 -12.40
N PRO A 154 -7.55 6.53 -12.36
CA PRO A 154 -8.58 7.06 -13.24
C PRO A 154 -8.26 7.00 -14.74
N SER A 155 -6.97 6.98 -15.10
CA SER A 155 -6.55 7.02 -16.50
C SER A 155 -6.96 5.78 -17.31
N ASP A 156 -7.13 4.63 -16.65
CA ASP A 156 -7.47 3.36 -17.31
C ASP A 156 -8.48 2.50 -16.52
N GLY A 157 -8.99 3.02 -15.41
CA GLY A 157 -9.99 2.33 -14.58
C GLY A 157 -9.44 1.20 -13.71
N GLN A 158 -8.12 1.04 -13.60
CA GLN A 158 -7.51 -0.03 -12.82
C GLN A 158 -7.71 0.18 -11.32
N HIS A 159 -8.14 -0.89 -10.64
CA HIS A 159 -8.11 -1.00 -9.18
C HIS A 159 -6.90 -1.83 -8.76
N HIS A 160 -6.38 -1.53 -7.56
CA HIS A 160 -5.24 -2.25 -7.02
C HIS A 160 -5.34 -2.33 -5.50
N MET A 161 -4.81 -3.40 -4.90
CA MET A 161 -4.78 -3.59 -3.46
C MET A 161 -3.37 -3.30 -2.93
N VAL A 162 -3.30 -2.46 -1.90
CA VAL A 162 -2.06 -2.09 -1.23
C VAL A 162 -2.27 -2.07 0.29
N THR A 163 -1.19 -2.12 1.05
CA THR A 163 -1.25 -1.88 2.50
C THR A 163 -0.87 -0.43 2.79
N PHE A 164 -1.68 0.24 3.60
CA PHE A 164 -1.35 1.52 4.20
C PHE A 164 -0.86 1.32 5.63
N TRP A 165 0.24 1.98 5.96
CA TRP A 165 0.71 2.12 7.32
C TRP A 165 0.72 3.60 7.70
N PHE A 166 -0.10 3.95 8.72
CA PHE A 166 -0.14 5.27 9.33
C PHE A 166 0.83 5.29 10.52
N ASP A 167 1.77 6.20 10.48
CA ASP A 167 2.54 6.60 11.65
C ASP A 167 1.80 7.77 12.35
N GLU A 168 2.51 8.77 12.84
CA GLU A 168 1.90 9.97 13.41
C GLU A 168 1.31 10.93 12.36
N SER A 169 1.53 10.66 11.07
CA SER A 169 1.05 11.45 9.94
C SER A 169 -0.27 10.91 9.40
N ASN A 170 -1.16 11.81 8.97
CA ASN A 170 -2.37 11.44 8.22
C ASN A 170 -2.09 11.10 6.74
N ASP A 171 -0.84 11.12 6.32
CA ASP A 171 -0.41 10.70 4.98
C ASP A 171 0.29 9.32 5.11
N PRO A 172 -0.37 8.20 4.75
CA PRO A 172 0.15 6.88 5.03
C PRO A 172 1.35 6.52 4.15
N TRP A 173 2.23 5.69 4.71
CA TRP A 173 3.18 4.93 3.93
C TRP A 173 2.46 3.86 3.11
N VAL A 174 2.84 3.71 1.85
CA VAL A 174 2.22 2.78 0.90
C VAL A 174 3.15 1.60 0.65
N ILE A 175 2.66 0.39 0.88
CA ILE A 175 3.35 -0.84 0.50
C ILE A 175 2.53 -1.52 -0.58
N ASP A 176 3.02 -1.43 -1.81
CA ASP A 176 2.47 -2.13 -2.97
C ASP A 176 3.10 -3.53 -3.06
N PRO A 177 2.34 -4.60 -2.95
CA PRO A 177 2.86 -5.96 -2.95
C PRO A 177 3.51 -6.34 -4.28
N THR A 178 3.01 -5.83 -5.40
CA THR A 178 3.45 -6.19 -6.75
C THR A 178 4.50 -5.24 -7.33
N GLY A 179 4.53 -4.01 -6.86
CA GLY A 179 5.33 -2.93 -7.43
C GLY A 179 4.76 -2.34 -8.72
N ALA A 180 3.46 -2.59 -9.03
CA ALA A 180 2.77 -2.05 -10.21
C ALA A 180 2.42 -0.57 -10.06
N MET A 181 2.04 -0.15 -8.86
CA MET A 181 1.75 1.25 -8.51
C MET A 181 3.01 1.99 -8.10
N THR A 182 3.79 1.39 -7.19
CA THR A 182 5.01 2.00 -6.66
C THR A 182 6.01 0.96 -6.17
N ARG A 183 7.27 1.37 -6.09
CA ARG A 183 8.33 0.54 -5.50
C ARG A 183 8.82 1.16 -4.19
N GLY A 184 9.33 0.29 -3.32
CA GLY A 184 9.71 0.71 -1.98
C GLY A 184 8.49 1.01 -1.11
N MET A 185 8.55 2.09 -0.34
CA MET A 185 7.51 2.49 0.59
C MET A 185 7.43 4.03 0.63
N PRO A 186 6.86 4.68 -0.41
CA PRO A 186 6.63 6.14 -0.41
C PRO A 186 5.39 6.49 0.41
N ARG A 187 5.19 7.79 0.66
CA ARG A 187 3.93 8.34 1.14
C ARG A 187 2.88 8.35 0.03
N MET A 188 1.59 8.28 0.39
CA MET A 188 0.52 8.34 -0.60
C MET A 188 0.53 9.65 -1.39
N SER A 189 0.84 10.77 -0.76
CA SER A 189 0.98 12.08 -1.39
C SER A 189 2.11 12.17 -2.43
N GLU A 190 3.08 11.27 -2.38
CA GLU A 190 4.19 11.20 -3.34
C GLU A 190 3.84 10.42 -4.61
N ILE A 191 2.68 9.72 -4.61
CA ILE A 191 2.26 8.83 -5.69
C ILE A 191 1.21 9.53 -6.55
N GLY A 192 1.60 9.97 -7.74
CA GLY A 192 0.67 10.57 -8.69
C GLY A 192 -0.19 9.56 -9.45
N GLY A 193 -1.41 9.99 -9.85
CA GLY A 193 -2.27 9.21 -10.73
C GLY A 193 -3.07 8.08 -10.08
N TRP A 194 -2.94 7.86 -8.78
CA TRP A 194 -3.72 6.91 -8.01
C TRP A 194 -4.53 7.61 -6.93
N VAL A 195 -5.75 7.14 -6.71
CA VAL A 195 -6.71 7.69 -5.75
C VAL A 195 -7.08 6.60 -4.76
N PRO A 196 -6.93 6.79 -3.46
CA PRO A 196 -7.41 5.85 -2.46
C PRO A 196 -8.94 5.90 -2.37
N LEU A 197 -9.58 4.73 -2.37
CA LEU A 197 -11.05 4.60 -2.32
C LEU A 197 -11.54 4.06 -0.97
N LYS A 198 -10.86 3.06 -0.45
CA LYS A 198 -11.23 2.33 0.78
C LYS A 198 -10.01 2.05 1.63
N VAL A 199 -10.22 2.07 2.94
CA VAL A 199 -9.33 1.43 3.92
C VAL A 199 -10.16 0.51 4.81
N PHE A 200 -9.61 -0.65 5.17
CA PHE A 200 -10.35 -1.64 5.93
C PHE A 200 -9.43 -2.61 6.67
N THR A 201 -9.99 -3.28 7.65
CA THR A 201 -9.37 -4.37 8.45
C THR A 201 -10.30 -5.58 8.46
N GLU A 202 -9.95 -6.62 9.22
CA GLU A 202 -10.83 -7.78 9.45
C GLU A 202 -12.14 -7.40 10.18
N HIS A 203 -12.21 -6.21 10.80
CA HIS A 203 -13.32 -5.85 11.70
C HIS A 203 -14.06 -4.59 11.28
N ALA A 204 -13.48 -3.76 10.42
CA ALA A 204 -14.04 -2.44 10.08
C ALA A 204 -13.67 -2.03 8.66
N GLU A 205 -14.44 -1.09 8.10
CA GLU A 205 -14.15 -0.47 6.81
C GLU A 205 -14.50 1.02 6.83
N TRP A 206 -13.79 1.79 6.00
CA TRP A 206 -14.03 3.21 5.78
C TRP A 206 -13.87 3.56 4.31
N SER A 207 -14.60 4.59 3.88
CA SER A 207 -14.40 5.21 2.57
C SER A 207 -13.37 6.33 2.68
N VAL A 208 -12.54 6.46 1.65
CA VAL A 208 -11.59 7.57 1.54
C VAL A 208 -12.23 8.69 0.72
N ARG A 209 -12.13 9.92 1.20
CA ARG A 209 -12.65 11.11 0.52
C ARG A 209 -11.56 12.15 0.32
N PRO A 210 -11.50 12.81 -0.83
CA PRO A 210 -10.63 13.97 -1.00
C PRO A 210 -11.01 15.05 0.02
N THR A 211 -10.02 15.56 0.72
CA THR A 211 -10.21 16.76 1.53
C THR A 211 -10.15 17.96 0.58
N LEU A 212 -11.20 18.77 0.55
CA LEU A 212 -11.16 20.03 -0.18
C LEU A 212 -10.10 20.91 0.48
N ALA A 213 -8.99 21.16 -0.22
CA ALA A 213 -8.08 22.20 0.20
C ALA A 213 -8.86 23.53 0.14
N PHE A 214 -9.23 24.07 1.30
CA PHE A 214 -9.66 25.46 1.37
C PHE A 214 -8.45 26.29 0.96
N ALA A 215 -8.45 26.76 -0.28
CA ALA A 215 -7.52 27.81 -0.69
C ALA A 215 -7.77 28.99 0.26
N ALA A 216 -6.88 29.21 1.20
CA ALA A 216 -6.88 30.42 2.00
C ALA A 216 -6.68 31.58 1.01
N ARG A 217 -7.70 32.43 0.85
CA ARG A 217 -7.65 33.67 0.08
C ARG A 217 -6.93 34.73 0.90
#